data_68797d49857c2ca17e0f3ff6982a7a6b
#
_entry.id   68797d49857c2ca17e0f3ff6982a7a6b
#
_cell.length_a   1.000
_cell.length_b   1.000
_cell.length_c   1.000
_cell.angle_alpha   90.00
_cell.angle_beta   90.00
_cell.angle_gamma   90.00
#
_symmetry.space_group_name_H-M   'P 1'
#
loop_
_entity.id
_entity.type
_entity.pdbx_description
1 polymer ?
#
loop_
_entity_poly.entity_id
_entity_poly.type
_entity_poly.pdbx_seq_one_letter_code
_entity_poly.pdbx_strand_id
1 'polypeptide(L)'
;IQVCIGNPPYKVRADKMGGWVNFGPRSKDDSSSIMEDFRAPSLGRKKHVLNNLYVYFWRWAFWKVFEDSFRTLEGQSDSAQRAGVVCFITASGYLRGPGFKIMREYIRRSSSRGWIINVSPEGKRPPAKNAVFAIETPVSIALFLREENTDEETPADIRYVALHGTFTEKMQALATLDLEGAEFEPVRSGWEDKFVPEAEGDWDSYPELEDLYAEFYPGVKPNRTWVYAPSESVLQERWAELIEGTDLKVRAERFKETDSIGIARGKDPLSGVDTFQGSKESLNDQIARELIPDAPNIVPVGYRSFDRQYILADSRLLHRASPDLWEHRVPEQIFIVEQNAHYPKAGTGLYFSPLIPDMDAFKG
;
A
#
# COMPACT_ATOMS: atom_id res chain seq x y z
N ILE A 1 -34.58 12.58 -2.92
CA ILE A 1 -33.37 12.15 -2.18
C ILE A 1 -33.13 10.69 -2.47
N GLN A 2 -31.93 10.33 -2.89
CA GLN A 2 -31.51 8.96 -3.11
C GLN A 2 -30.54 8.53 -1.98
N VAL A 3 -30.68 7.28 -1.52
CA VAL A 3 -29.85 6.75 -0.43
C VAL A 3 -29.21 5.45 -0.86
N CYS A 4 -27.89 5.34 -0.67
CA CYS A 4 -27.12 4.12 -0.87
C CYS A 4 -26.40 3.72 0.42
N ILE A 5 -26.79 2.59 1.01
CA ILE A 5 -26.19 2.05 2.25
C ILE A 5 -25.64 0.66 1.95
N GLY A 6 -24.45 0.34 2.46
CA GLY A 6 -23.88 -0.96 2.22
C GLY A 6 -22.61 -1.29 3.00
N ASN A 7 -22.22 -2.57 2.86
CA ASN A 7 -20.96 -3.12 3.33
C ASN A 7 -20.23 -3.75 2.14
N PRO A 8 -19.53 -2.94 1.32
CA PRO A 8 -18.81 -3.44 0.17
C PRO A 8 -17.70 -4.43 0.57
N PRO A 9 -17.39 -5.43 -0.27
CA PRO A 9 -16.35 -6.39 0.02
C PRO A 9 -14.95 -5.75 0.05
N TYR A 10 -14.11 -6.16 1.01
CA TYR A 10 -12.79 -5.56 1.30
C TYR A 10 -11.65 -6.18 0.49
N LYS A 11 -11.95 -6.85 -0.63
CA LYS A 11 -10.92 -7.50 -1.46
C LYS A 11 -9.92 -6.49 -1.99
N VAL A 12 -8.65 -6.72 -1.70
CA VAL A 12 -7.52 -5.97 -2.27
C VAL A 12 -7.10 -6.53 -3.62
N ARG A 13 -6.44 -5.71 -4.46
CA ARG A 13 -5.95 -6.11 -5.80
C ARG A 13 -7.05 -6.71 -6.67
N ALA A 14 -8.15 -5.99 -6.79
CA ALA A 14 -9.33 -6.40 -7.55
C ALA A 14 -9.31 -5.83 -8.99
N ASP A 15 -8.14 -5.73 -9.61
CA ASP A 15 -7.91 -5.07 -10.90
C ASP A 15 -8.85 -5.55 -12.02
N LYS A 16 -9.26 -6.84 -11.98
CA LYS A 16 -10.13 -7.45 -12.97
C LYS A 16 -11.60 -7.48 -12.57
N MET A 17 -11.97 -6.94 -11.42
CA MET A 17 -13.31 -7.08 -10.84
C MET A 17 -14.15 -5.81 -10.90
N GLY A 18 -13.60 -4.69 -11.34
CA GLY A 18 -14.28 -3.40 -11.34
C GLY A 18 -15.33 -3.22 -12.44
N GLY A 19 -15.40 -4.15 -13.42
CA GLY A 19 -16.34 -4.05 -14.53
C GLY A 19 -16.27 -2.69 -15.24
N TRP A 20 -17.41 -2.17 -15.66
CA TRP A 20 -17.48 -0.87 -16.35
C TRP A 20 -17.03 0.31 -15.46
N VAL A 21 -17.18 0.20 -14.15
CA VAL A 21 -16.71 1.21 -13.19
C VAL A 21 -15.21 1.46 -13.34
N ASN A 22 -14.43 0.38 -13.55
CA ASN A 22 -12.99 0.45 -13.68
C ASN A 22 -12.49 0.58 -15.12
N PHE A 23 -13.24 0.05 -16.09
CA PHE A 23 -12.78 -0.05 -17.48
C PHE A 23 -13.58 0.83 -18.46
N GLY A 24 -14.60 1.53 -17.98
CA GLY A 24 -15.51 2.31 -18.82
C GLY A 24 -16.55 1.45 -19.57
N PRO A 25 -17.44 2.09 -20.30
CA PRO A 25 -18.38 1.42 -21.17
C PRO A 25 -17.63 0.63 -22.26
N ARG A 26 -18.14 -0.53 -22.65
CA ARG A 26 -17.52 -1.38 -23.68
C ARG A 26 -17.53 -0.82 -25.10
N SER A 27 -18.03 0.39 -25.30
CA SER A 27 -18.01 1.11 -26.57
C SER A 27 -16.60 1.63 -26.87
N LYS A 28 -16.14 1.45 -28.12
CA LYS A 28 -14.79 1.86 -28.55
C LYS A 28 -14.58 3.38 -28.59
N ASP A 29 -15.65 4.15 -28.55
CA ASP A 29 -15.62 5.60 -28.76
C ASP A 29 -15.77 6.42 -27.47
N ASP A 30 -16.11 5.76 -26.33
CA ASP A 30 -16.22 6.41 -25.02
C ASP A 30 -15.41 5.61 -24.00
N SER A 31 -14.16 6.00 -23.84
CA SER A 31 -13.13 5.21 -23.17
C SER A 31 -12.84 5.60 -21.73
N SER A 32 -13.49 6.63 -21.20
CA SER A 32 -13.18 7.08 -19.82
C SER A 32 -13.97 6.28 -18.79
N SER A 33 -13.23 5.59 -17.93
CA SER A 33 -13.76 4.97 -16.72
C SER A 33 -14.13 6.05 -15.70
N ILE A 34 -15.23 5.87 -14.97
CA ILE A 34 -15.55 6.79 -13.86
C ILE A 34 -14.48 6.76 -12.75
N MET A 35 -13.63 5.76 -12.71
CA MET A 35 -12.48 5.71 -11.79
C MET A 35 -11.41 6.75 -12.11
N GLU A 36 -11.42 7.39 -13.27
CA GLU A 36 -10.45 8.45 -13.59
C GLU A 36 -10.56 9.65 -12.63
N ASP A 37 -11.75 9.89 -12.06
CA ASP A 37 -11.96 10.93 -11.06
C ASP A 37 -11.20 10.67 -9.74
N PHE A 38 -10.78 9.42 -9.49
CA PHE A 38 -9.94 9.06 -8.34
C PHE A 38 -8.47 8.95 -8.70
N ARG A 39 -8.12 9.08 -10.00
CA ARG A 39 -6.78 8.87 -10.51
C ARG A 39 -6.15 10.18 -10.95
N ALA A 40 -4.88 10.33 -10.63
CA ALA A 40 -4.06 11.41 -11.18
C ALA A 40 -2.65 10.88 -11.44
N PRO A 41 -1.93 11.46 -12.43
CA PRO A 41 -0.51 11.14 -12.67
C PRO A 41 0.36 11.32 -11.42
N SER A 42 0.04 12.33 -10.61
CA SER A 42 0.73 12.65 -9.34
C SER A 42 0.74 11.53 -8.31
N LEU A 43 -0.16 10.54 -8.41
CA LEU A 43 -0.18 9.39 -7.51
C LEU A 43 0.94 8.38 -7.79
N GLY A 44 1.54 8.40 -8.98
CA GLY A 44 2.61 7.48 -9.34
C GLY A 44 2.28 6.01 -9.03
N ARG A 45 3.20 5.33 -8.35
CA ARG A 45 3.00 3.94 -7.91
C ARG A 45 1.92 3.79 -6.82
N LYS A 46 1.60 4.85 -6.08
CA LYS A 46 0.60 4.83 -4.99
C LYS A 46 -0.81 4.52 -5.49
N LYS A 47 -1.11 4.75 -6.77
CA LYS A 47 -2.42 4.47 -7.39
C LYS A 47 -2.90 3.01 -7.29
N HIS A 48 -2.01 2.04 -6.99
CA HIS A 48 -2.39 0.62 -6.89
C HIS A 48 -3.44 0.34 -5.79
N VAL A 49 -3.52 1.19 -4.77
CA VAL A 49 -4.52 1.06 -3.68
C VAL A 49 -5.94 1.34 -4.18
N LEU A 50 -6.09 2.08 -5.28
CA LEU A 50 -7.38 2.34 -5.90
C LEU A 50 -7.99 1.09 -6.59
N ASN A 51 -7.20 0.04 -6.78
CA ASN A 51 -7.63 -1.25 -7.31
C ASN A 51 -8.22 -2.17 -6.22
N ASN A 52 -8.63 -1.64 -5.10
CA ASN A 52 -9.35 -2.37 -4.07
C ASN A 52 -10.86 -2.33 -4.36
N LEU A 53 -11.54 -3.46 -4.16
CA LEU A 53 -12.93 -3.60 -4.59
C LEU A 53 -13.87 -2.56 -3.93
N TYR A 54 -13.68 -2.28 -2.64
CA TYR A 54 -14.46 -1.28 -1.93
C TYR A 54 -14.33 0.14 -2.52
N VAL A 55 -13.19 0.47 -3.17
CA VAL A 55 -12.98 1.77 -3.82
C VAL A 55 -13.86 1.91 -5.05
N TYR A 56 -14.01 0.83 -5.83
CA TYR A 56 -14.94 0.80 -6.95
C TYR A 56 -16.39 0.99 -6.50
N PHE A 57 -16.77 0.41 -5.36
CA PHE A 57 -18.09 0.61 -4.78
C PHE A 57 -18.32 2.06 -4.33
N TRP A 58 -17.30 2.70 -3.72
CA TRP A 58 -17.39 4.12 -3.38
C TRP A 58 -17.64 4.96 -4.63
N ARG A 59 -16.82 4.78 -5.69
CA ARG A 59 -16.99 5.57 -6.92
C ARG A 59 -18.34 5.30 -7.60
N TRP A 60 -18.75 4.03 -7.66
CA TRP A 60 -20.05 3.64 -8.19
C TRP A 60 -21.22 4.26 -7.40
N ALA A 61 -21.18 4.24 -6.08
CA ALA A 61 -22.24 4.78 -5.24
C ALA A 61 -22.39 6.31 -5.39
N PHE A 62 -21.25 7.02 -5.44
CA PHE A 62 -21.26 8.47 -5.70
C PHE A 62 -21.85 8.77 -7.08
N TRP A 63 -21.41 8.05 -8.13
CA TRP A 63 -22.00 8.17 -9.44
C TRP A 63 -23.51 7.91 -9.42
N LYS A 64 -23.94 6.81 -8.79
CA LYS A 64 -25.35 6.40 -8.78
C LYS A 64 -26.25 7.38 -8.03
N VAL A 65 -25.76 7.92 -6.92
CA VAL A 65 -26.58 8.78 -6.02
C VAL A 65 -26.51 10.24 -6.44
N PHE A 66 -25.37 10.73 -6.88
CA PHE A 66 -25.15 12.17 -7.10
C PHE A 66 -25.08 12.57 -8.56
N GLU A 67 -24.74 11.65 -9.49
CA GLU A 67 -24.47 11.99 -10.89
C GLU A 67 -25.40 11.32 -11.91
N ASP A 68 -26.00 10.14 -11.58
CA ASP A 68 -26.76 9.34 -12.55
C ASP A 68 -27.99 10.05 -13.11
N SER A 69 -27.90 10.49 -14.35
CA SER A 69 -28.97 11.17 -15.09
C SER A 69 -30.08 10.26 -15.60
N PHE A 70 -29.97 8.95 -15.46
CA PHE A 70 -30.91 7.95 -16.01
C PHE A 70 -32.38 8.10 -15.53
N ARG A 71 -32.63 8.99 -14.55
CA ARG A 71 -33.99 9.28 -14.02
C ARG A 71 -34.48 10.69 -14.32
N THR A 72 -33.89 11.38 -15.27
CA THR A 72 -34.48 12.61 -15.76
C THR A 72 -35.80 12.24 -16.49
N LEU A 73 -36.90 12.41 -15.78
CA LEU A 73 -38.22 12.45 -16.43
C LEU A 73 -38.16 13.57 -17.47
N GLU A 74 -38.67 13.30 -18.67
CA GLU A 74 -38.69 14.24 -19.78
C GLU A 74 -39.04 15.66 -19.31
N GLY A 75 -38.11 16.61 -19.47
CA GLY A 75 -38.33 18.03 -19.20
C GLY A 75 -37.55 18.64 -18.01
N GLN A 76 -36.73 17.89 -17.30
CA GLN A 76 -35.79 18.47 -16.30
C GLN A 76 -34.40 18.64 -16.91
N SER A 77 -33.78 19.78 -16.63
CA SER A 77 -32.42 20.12 -17.08
C SER A 77 -31.39 19.06 -16.62
N ASP A 78 -30.52 18.63 -17.53
CA ASP A 78 -29.45 17.63 -17.33
C ASP A 78 -28.39 18.01 -16.29
N SER A 79 -28.44 19.20 -15.73
CA SER A 79 -27.42 19.74 -14.79
C SER A 79 -27.86 19.83 -13.34
N ALA A 80 -29.03 19.29 -12.96
CA ALA A 80 -29.47 19.34 -11.57
C ALA A 80 -28.65 18.36 -10.71
N GLN A 81 -27.74 18.92 -9.95
CA GLN A 81 -27.03 18.21 -8.88
C GLN A 81 -28.06 17.58 -7.93
N ARG A 82 -27.88 16.32 -7.58
CA ARG A 82 -28.90 15.57 -6.83
C ARG A 82 -28.55 15.45 -5.37
N ALA A 83 -29.50 15.84 -4.53
CA ALA A 83 -29.46 15.55 -3.11
C ALA A 83 -29.50 14.04 -2.85
N GLY A 84 -28.65 13.57 -1.96
CA GLY A 84 -28.59 12.16 -1.61
C GLY A 84 -27.63 11.83 -0.50
N VAL A 85 -27.62 10.55 -0.11
CA VAL A 85 -26.76 10.03 0.97
C VAL A 85 -26.07 8.76 0.52
N VAL A 86 -24.76 8.67 0.74
CA VAL A 86 -23.99 7.45 0.61
C VAL A 86 -23.41 7.09 1.97
N CYS A 87 -23.72 5.89 2.47
CA CYS A 87 -23.24 5.40 3.76
C CYS A 87 -22.69 4.00 3.63
N PHE A 88 -21.38 3.85 3.83
CA PHE A 88 -20.73 2.55 3.76
C PHE A 88 -19.89 2.25 5.00
N ILE A 89 -19.83 0.95 5.36
CA ILE A 89 -18.76 0.43 6.21
C ILE A 89 -17.72 -0.23 5.32
N THR A 90 -16.48 0.27 5.36
CA THR A 90 -15.40 -0.19 4.48
C THR A 90 -14.05 -0.21 5.20
N ALA A 91 -13.03 -0.77 4.52
CA ALA A 91 -11.65 -0.62 4.98
C ALA A 91 -11.27 0.86 5.10
N SER A 92 -10.65 1.24 6.22
CA SER A 92 -10.36 2.64 6.59
C SER A 92 -9.10 3.23 5.93
N GLY A 93 -8.43 2.50 5.02
CA GLY A 93 -7.19 2.95 4.38
C GLY A 93 -7.30 4.32 3.68
N TYR A 94 -8.48 4.65 3.13
CA TYR A 94 -8.72 5.94 2.45
C TYR A 94 -8.73 7.15 3.40
N LEU A 95 -8.88 6.94 4.70
CA LEU A 95 -8.86 8.04 5.67
C LEU A 95 -7.50 8.74 5.73
N ARG A 96 -6.40 7.98 5.61
CA ARG A 96 -5.04 8.51 5.80
C ARG A 96 -4.10 8.22 4.61
N GLY A 97 -4.37 7.17 3.83
CA GLY A 97 -3.44 6.68 2.82
C GLY A 97 -3.17 7.70 1.70
N PRO A 98 -1.88 7.93 1.33
CA PRO A 98 -1.51 8.94 0.33
C PRO A 98 -2.01 8.60 -1.08
N GLY A 99 -2.19 7.33 -1.40
CA GLY A 99 -2.77 6.91 -2.69
C GLY A 99 -4.26 7.21 -2.85
N PHE A 100 -4.92 7.73 -1.81
CA PHE A 100 -6.34 8.09 -1.83
C PHE A 100 -6.58 9.62 -1.82
N LYS A 101 -5.55 10.44 -1.94
CA LYS A 101 -5.69 11.90 -1.83
C LYS A 101 -6.69 12.46 -2.86
N ILE A 102 -6.65 12.02 -4.11
CA ILE A 102 -7.58 12.43 -5.17
C ILE A 102 -9.01 11.91 -4.89
N MET A 103 -9.14 10.70 -4.35
CA MET A 103 -10.44 10.20 -3.91
C MET A 103 -11.03 11.09 -2.79
N ARG A 104 -10.21 11.56 -1.85
CA ARG A 104 -10.67 12.48 -0.78
C ARG A 104 -11.07 13.85 -1.34
N GLU A 105 -10.30 14.39 -2.28
CA GLU A 105 -10.67 15.60 -2.99
C GLU A 105 -12.02 15.45 -3.68
N TYR A 106 -12.19 14.38 -4.47
CA TYR A 106 -13.46 14.12 -5.15
C TYR A 106 -14.64 14.01 -4.17
N ILE A 107 -14.46 13.30 -3.04
CA ILE A 107 -15.50 13.17 -2.02
C ILE A 107 -15.88 14.54 -1.45
N ARG A 108 -14.89 15.40 -1.17
CA ARG A 108 -15.15 16.76 -0.67
C ARG A 108 -15.87 17.65 -1.67
N ARG A 109 -15.57 17.53 -2.96
CA ARG A 109 -16.29 18.27 -4.01
C ARG A 109 -17.72 17.78 -4.20
N SER A 110 -17.92 16.48 -4.09
CA SER A 110 -19.22 15.84 -4.37
C SER A 110 -20.19 15.87 -3.20
N SER A 111 -19.78 16.28 -2.01
CA SER A 111 -20.58 16.26 -0.80
C SER A 111 -20.66 17.64 -0.17
N SER A 112 -21.72 17.93 0.61
CA SER A 112 -21.80 19.11 1.48
C SER A 112 -21.30 18.82 2.87
N ARG A 113 -21.59 17.62 3.40
CA ARG A 113 -21.22 17.19 4.75
C ARG A 113 -20.82 15.72 4.75
N GLY A 114 -19.99 15.34 5.74
CA GLY A 114 -19.60 13.96 5.95
C GLY A 114 -19.35 13.62 7.41
N TRP A 115 -19.62 12.37 7.79
CA TRP A 115 -19.35 11.84 9.13
C TRP A 115 -18.57 10.55 8.99
N ILE A 116 -17.49 10.45 9.74
CA ILE A 116 -16.60 9.28 9.75
C ILE A 116 -16.57 8.72 11.17
N ILE A 117 -16.97 7.48 11.30
CA ILE A 117 -16.96 6.75 12.56
C ILE A 117 -15.91 5.65 12.43
N ASN A 118 -14.76 5.85 13.05
CA ASN A 118 -13.69 4.84 13.05
C ASN A 118 -13.97 3.79 14.12
N VAL A 119 -14.39 2.61 13.71
CA VAL A 119 -14.69 1.49 14.60
C VAL A 119 -13.49 0.56 14.84
N SER A 120 -12.35 0.88 14.24
CA SER A 120 -11.07 0.15 14.39
C SER A 120 -9.90 1.10 14.68
N PRO A 121 -9.99 1.98 15.69
CA PRO A 121 -8.94 2.94 16.01
C PRO A 121 -7.63 2.26 16.47
N GLU A 122 -7.69 0.99 16.89
CA GLU A 122 -6.55 0.18 17.25
C GLU A 122 -5.67 -0.21 16.04
N GLY A 123 -6.16 0.04 14.82
CA GLY A 123 -5.44 -0.29 13.58
C GLY A 123 -5.55 -1.75 13.16
N LYS A 124 -4.54 -2.25 12.48
CA LYS A 124 -4.49 -3.65 12.00
C LYS A 124 -4.37 -4.64 13.15
N ARG A 125 -5.07 -5.77 13.03
CA ARG A 125 -5.09 -6.86 14.00
C ARG A 125 -5.47 -6.40 15.40
N PRO A 126 -6.64 -5.78 15.57
CA PRO A 126 -7.11 -5.39 16.89
C PRO A 126 -7.24 -6.63 17.78
N PRO A 127 -7.14 -6.46 19.11
CA PRO A 127 -7.48 -7.55 20.04
C PRO A 127 -8.87 -8.13 19.71
N ALA A 128 -9.04 -9.45 19.76
CA ALA A 128 -10.29 -10.10 19.34
C ALA A 128 -11.54 -9.53 20.03
N LYS A 129 -11.42 -9.13 21.28
CA LYS A 129 -12.53 -8.51 22.07
C LYS A 129 -12.91 -7.11 21.59
N ASN A 130 -12.04 -6.41 20.84
CA ASN A 130 -12.24 -5.04 20.36
C ASN A 130 -12.66 -5.02 18.88
N ALA A 131 -12.48 -6.15 18.18
CA ALA A 131 -12.75 -6.23 16.74
C ALA A 131 -14.26 -6.21 16.46
N VAL A 132 -14.71 -5.29 15.61
CA VAL A 132 -16.12 -5.25 15.13
C VAL A 132 -16.36 -6.37 14.13
N PHE A 133 -15.36 -6.73 13.35
CA PHE A 133 -15.36 -7.88 12.45
C PHE A 133 -14.15 -8.75 12.71
N ALA A 134 -14.29 -10.07 12.49
CA ALA A 134 -13.18 -11.02 12.62
C ALA A 134 -12.20 -10.93 11.44
N ILE A 135 -11.67 -9.73 11.19
CA ILE A 135 -10.72 -9.43 10.10
C ILE A 135 -9.55 -8.59 10.62
N GLU A 136 -8.41 -8.68 9.93
CA GLU A 136 -7.20 -7.91 10.27
C GLU A 136 -7.25 -6.46 9.76
N THR A 137 -8.12 -6.19 8.80
CA THR A 137 -8.23 -4.87 8.15
C THR A 137 -9.03 -3.92 9.02
N PRO A 138 -8.49 -2.75 9.38
CA PRO A 138 -9.25 -1.74 10.09
C PRO A 138 -10.39 -1.21 9.22
N VAL A 139 -11.53 -0.96 9.85
CA VAL A 139 -12.76 -0.52 9.19
C VAL A 139 -13.31 0.77 9.79
N SER A 140 -14.02 1.52 8.97
CA SER A 140 -14.74 2.71 9.35
C SER A 140 -16.12 2.74 8.69
N ILE A 141 -17.09 3.35 9.36
CA ILE A 141 -18.34 3.76 8.75
C ILE A 141 -18.14 5.19 8.27
N ALA A 142 -18.54 5.48 7.03
CA ALA A 142 -18.56 6.85 6.55
C ALA A 142 -19.91 7.14 5.88
N LEU A 143 -20.47 8.29 6.20
CA LEU A 143 -21.69 8.83 5.65
C LEU A 143 -21.36 10.15 4.97
N PHE A 144 -21.74 10.30 3.70
CA PHE A 144 -21.59 11.54 2.93
C PHE A 144 -22.96 11.99 2.43
N LEU A 145 -23.26 13.25 2.70
CA LEU A 145 -24.50 13.92 2.30
C LEU A 145 -24.17 14.91 1.19
N ARG A 146 -24.99 14.92 0.15
CA ARG A 146 -25.06 15.99 -0.85
C ARG A 146 -26.42 16.67 -0.76
N GLU A 147 -26.44 17.97 -0.62
CA GLU A 147 -27.61 18.82 -0.68
C GLU A 147 -27.83 19.35 -2.11
N GLU A 148 -29.03 19.82 -2.44
CA GLU A 148 -29.36 20.30 -3.79
C GLU A 148 -28.48 21.47 -4.27
N ASN A 149 -28.00 22.29 -3.32
CA ASN A 149 -27.17 23.46 -3.60
C ASN A 149 -25.74 23.31 -3.09
N THR A 150 -25.20 22.09 -3.12
CA THR A 150 -23.81 21.84 -2.72
C THR A 150 -22.86 22.62 -3.62
N ASP A 151 -22.03 23.46 -2.99
CA ASP A 151 -20.96 24.20 -3.67
C ASP A 151 -19.74 23.30 -3.84
N GLU A 152 -19.40 22.96 -5.08
CA GLU A 152 -18.25 22.10 -5.41
C GLU A 152 -16.90 22.83 -5.28
N GLU A 153 -16.90 24.14 -5.10
CA GLU A 153 -15.68 24.93 -4.88
C GLU A 153 -15.39 25.15 -3.38
N THR A 154 -16.28 24.70 -2.51
CA THR A 154 -16.07 24.69 -1.06
C THR A 154 -15.95 23.25 -0.56
N PRO A 155 -14.86 22.88 0.13
CA PRO A 155 -14.70 21.52 0.65
C PRO A 155 -15.81 21.17 1.65
N ALA A 156 -16.36 19.95 1.55
CA ALA A 156 -17.36 19.45 2.48
C ALA A 156 -16.91 19.55 3.95
N ASP A 157 -17.83 19.93 4.86
CA ASP A 157 -17.63 19.83 6.30
C ASP A 157 -17.64 18.35 6.71
N ILE A 158 -16.46 17.80 7.01
CA ILE A 158 -16.31 16.41 7.41
C ILE A 158 -15.92 16.32 8.87
N ARG A 159 -16.61 15.48 9.59
CA ARG A 159 -16.41 15.25 11.02
C ARG A 159 -16.03 13.80 11.30
N TYR A 160 -15.30 13.58 12.36
CA TYR A 160 -14.72 12.29 12.71
C TYR A 160 -14.93 11.97 14.18
N VAL A 161 -15.18 10.69 14.46
CA VAL A 161 -15.14 10.13 15.80
C VAL A 161 -14.47 8.76 15.80
N ALA A 162 -13.69 8.44 16.83
CA ALA A 162 -13.09 7.13 17.04
C ALA A 162 -13.79 6.42 18.20
N LEU A 163 -14.31 5.23 17.96
CA LEU A 163 -14.95 4.41 18.99
C LEU A 163 -13.94 3.41 19.58
N HIS A 164 -13.52 3.66 20.80
CA HIS A 164 -12.60 2.82 21.56
C HIS A 164 -13.35 1.77 22.38
N GLY A 165 -12.60 0.76 22.88
CA GLY A 165 -13.14 -0.25 23.79
C GLY A 165 -13.44 -1.60 23.13
N THR A 166 -14.23 -2.40 23.83
CA THR A 166 -14.66 -3.74 23.39
C THR A 166 -15.75 -3.63 22.32
N PHE A 167 -16.01 -4.74 21.63
CA PHE A 167 -17.12 -4.84 20.67
C PHE A 167 -18.44 -4.36 21.25
N THR A 168 -18.78 -4.79 22.49
CA THR A 168 -20.04 -4.40 23.14
C THR A 168 -20.12 -2.91 23.41
N GLU A 169 -19.02 -2.31 23.91
CA GLU A 169 -18.96 -0.87 24.18
C GLU A 169 -19.09 -0.06 22.88
N LYS A 170 -18.42 -0.49 21.80
CA LYS A 170 -18.55 0.13 20.47
C LYS A 170 -19.98 0.06 19.94
N MET A 171 -20.68 -1.09 20.10
CA MET A 171 -22.07 -1.23 19.67
C MET A 171 -23.02 -0.35 20.48
N GLN A 172 -22.78 -0.22 21.78
CA GLN A 172 -23.57 0.69 22.64
C GLN A 172 -23.34 2.16 22.22
N ALA A 173 -22.10 2.56 21.99
CA ALA A 173 -21.78 3.91 21.52
C ALA A 173 -22.45 4.20 20.16
N LEU A 174 -22.37 3.27 19.20
CA LEU A 174 -23.05 3.41 17.91
C LEU A 174 -24.57 3.57 18.03
N ALA A 175 -25.19 2.86 18.97
CA ALA A 175 -26.63 2.91 19.15
C ALA A 175 -27.15 4.28 19.69
N THR A 176 -26.28 5.06 20.33
CA THR A 176 -26.61 6.34 20.95
C THR A 176 -25.91 7.54 20.28
N LEU A 177 -25.11 7.26 19.23
CA LEU A 177 -24.32 8.28 18.55
C LEU A 177 -25.23 9.29 17.84
N ASP A 178 -25.09 10.56 18.19
CA ASP A 178 -25.73 11.67 17.52
C ASP A 178 -24.78 12.31 16.51
N LEU A 179 -25.15 12.38 15.23
CA LEU A 179 -24.31 12.95 14.18
C LEU A 179 -24.00 14.44 14.38
N GLU A 180 -24.81 15.15 15.14
CA GLU A 180 -24.57 16.55 15.53
C GLU A 180 -23.94 16.66 16.94
N GLY A 181 -23.61 15.53 17.55
CA GLY A 181 -23.04 15.45 18.88
C GLY A 181 -21.64 16.04 18.99
N ALA A 182 -21.29 16.47 20.21
CA ALA A 182 -19.99 17.08 20.51
C ALA A 182 -18.81 16.11 20.44
N GLU A 183 -19.08 14.81 20.37
CA GLU A 183 -18.05 13.77 20.20
C GLU A 183 -17.41 13.74 18.80
N PHE A 184 -18.02 14.39 17.82
CA PHE A 184 -17.47 14.52 16.48
C PHE A 184 -16.52 15.71 16.39
N GLU A 185 -15.27 15.44 16.06
CA GLU A 185 -14.24 16.43 15.83
C GLU A 185 -14.17 16.81 14.34
N PRO A 186 -13.93 18.08 13.99
CA PRO A 186 -13.70 18.46 12.59
C PRO A 186 -12.40 17.84 12.07
N VAL A 187 -12.39 17.43 10.81
CA VAL A 187 -11.15 17.07 10.12
C VAL A 187 -10.58 18.28 9.38
N ARG A 188 -9.34 18.21 8.93
CA ARG A 188 -8.72 19.24 8.08
C ARG A 188 -9.57 19.50 6.85
N SER A 189 -9.63 20.76 6.42
CA SER A 189 -10.50 21.23 5.33
C SER A 189 -9.84 21.33 3.96
N GLY A 190 -8.52 21.06 3.83
CA GLY A 190 -7.86 21.04 2.53
C GLY A 190 -8.39 19.91 1.63
N TRP A 191 -8.41 20.14 0.32
CA TRP A 191 -9.00 19.23 -0.65
C TRP A 191 -8.50 17.80 -0.57
N GLU A 192 -7.19 17.60 -0.49
CA GLU A 192 -6.53 16.28 -0.45
C GLU A 192 -6.29 15.77 0.98
N ASP A 193 -6.59 16.60 2.00
CA ASP A 193 -6.28 16.32 3.40
C ASP A 193 -6.91 15.01 3.91
N LYS A 194 -6.25 14.44 4.91
CA LYS A 194 -6.69 13.22 5.58
C LYS A 194 -8.07 13.42 6.22
N PHE A 195 -8.88 12.36 6.25
CA PHE A 195 -10.18 12.32 6.91
C PHE A 195 -10.04 11.93 8.39
N VAL A 196 -9.18 12.63 9.09
CA VAL A 196 -8.94 12.48 10.53
C VAL A 196 -8.69 13.85 11.13
N PRO A 197 -8.96 14.06 12.43
CA PRO A 197 -8.65 15.30 13.11
C PRO A 197 -7.17 15.67 13.02
N GLU A 198 -6.87 16.93 13.21
CA GLU A 198 -5.51 17.40 13.36
C GLU A 198 -4.84 16.75 14.58
N ALA A 199 -3.53 16.49 14.48
CA ALA A 199 -2.79 16.04 15.63
C ALA A 199 -2.65 17.18 16.66
N GLU A 200 -2.59 16.83 17.94
CA GLU A 200 -2.28 17.81 18.97
C GLU A 200 -0.84 18.34 18.80
N GLY A 201 -0.66 19.65 19.01
CA GLY A 201 0.63 20.33 18.91
C GLY A 201 1.03 20.70 17.48
N ASP A 202 2.32 20.93 17.26
CA ASP A 202 2.88 21.47 16.01
C ASP A 202 3.15 20.41 14.93
N TRP A 203 2.72 19.16 15.13
CA TRP A 203 3.01 18.05 14.21
C TRP A 203 2.57 18.32 12.77
N ASP A 204 1.47 19.02 12.60
CA ASP A 204 0.92 19.36 11.29
C ASP A 204 1.69 20.48 10.57
N SER A 205 2.55 21.19 11.28
CA SER A 205 3.45 22.19 10.69
C SER A 205 4.73 21.59 10.10
N TYR A 206 5.05 20.34 10.44
CA TYR A 206 6.20 19.62 9.89
C TYR A 206 5.86 18.98 8.55
N PRO A 207 6.81 18.90 7.61
CA PRO A 207 6.62 18.16 6.38
C PRO A 207 6.37 16.67 6.66
N GLU A 208 5.50 16.05 5.89
CA GLU A 208 5.36 14.59 5.93
C GLU A 208 6.67 13.94 5.45
N LEU A 209 6.99 12.76 5.97
CA LEU A 209 8.20 12.05 5.52
C LEU A 209 8.20 11.86 3.99
N GLU A 210 7.03 11.68 3.40
CA GLU A 210 6.86 11.52 1.95
C GLU A 210 7.17 12.77 1.14
N ASP A 211 7.19 13.97 1.74
CA ASP A 211 7.60 15.20 1.11
C ASP A 211 9.14 15.32 1.02
N LEU A 212 9.86 14.50 1.78
CA LEU A 212 11.31 14.52 1.87
C LEU A 212 12.00 13.60 0.85
N TYR A 213 11.27 12.75 0.15
CA TYR A 213 11.84 11.85 -0.85
C TYR A 213 10.95 11.73 -2.09
N ALA A 214 11.60 11.66 -3.27
CA ALA A 214 10.89 11.54 -4.54
C ALA A 214 10.36 10.12 -4.81
N GLU A 215 11.04 9.09 -4.30
CA GLU A 215 10.76 7.70 -4.60
C GLU A 215 10.98 6.80 -3.39
N PHE A 216 10.24 5.69 -3.34
CA PHE A 216 10.40 4.68 -2.31
C PHE A 216 10.40 3.28 -2.93
N TYR A 217 11.18 2.39 -2.35
CA TYR A 217 11.37 1.04 -2.83
C TYR A 217 11.33 0.04 -1.67
N PRO A 218 10.81 -1.17 -1.87
CA PRO A 218 10.99 -2.23 -0.89
C PRO A 218 12.46 -2.59 -0.80
N GLY A 219 12.95 -2.89 0.39
CA GLY A 219 14.29 -3.42 0.61
C GLY A 219 14.52 -4.74 -0.11
N VAL A 220 15.75 -5.20 -0.14
CA VAL A 220 16.14 -6.48 -0.76
C VAL A 220 15.52 -7.65 -0.02
N LYS A 221 14.99 -8.63 -0.76
CA LYS A 221 14.36 -9.83 -0.18
C LYS A 221 14.89 -11.11 -0.83
N PRO A 222 15.86 -11.79 -0.24
CA PRO A 222 16.35 -13.07 -0.74
C PRO A 222 15.39 -14.25 -0.49
N ASN A 223 14.54 -14.20 0.54
CA ASN A 223 13.76 -15.32 1.10
C ASN A 223 14.61 -16.44 1.71
N ARG A 224 15.91 -16.23 1.89
CA ARG A 224 16.84 -17.17 2.48
C ARG A 224 17.97 -16.42 3.18
N THR A 225 18.51 -17.00 4.24
CA THR A 225 19.57 -16.37 5.03
C THR A 225 20.97 -16.73 4.59
N TRP A 226 21.18 -17.86 3.88
CA TRP A 226 22.51 -18.31 3.50
C TRP A 226 23.23 -17.39 2.50
N VAL A 227 22.50 -16.52 1.78
CA VAL A 227 23.09 -15.49 0.90
C VAL A 227 23.68 -14.31 1.67
N TYR A 228 23.44 -14.22 2.96
CA TYR A 228 23.99 -13.23 3.86
C TYR A 228 25.06 -13.83 4.76
N ALA A 229 26.13 -13.11 5.03
CA ALA A 229 27.14 -13.48 6.02
C ALA A 229 27.82 -12.25 6.62
N PRO A 230 28.38 -12.37 7.84
CA PRO A 230 29.09 -11.29 8.49
C PRO A 230 30.44 -10.95 7.83
N SER A 231 30.97 -11.82 6.98
CA SER A 231 32.23 -11.59 6.26
C SER A 231 32.17 -12.10 4.82
N GLU A 232 32.98 -11.51 3.96
CA GLU A 232 33.10 -11.91 2.55
C GLU A 232 33.65 -13.34 2.42
N SER A 233 34.61 -13.73 3.28
CA SER A 233 35.21 -15.07 3.24
C SER A 233 34.19 -16.18 3.41
N VAL A 234 33.22 -16.01 4.30
CA VAL A 234 32.13 -16.99 4.50
C VAL A 234 31.25 -17.10 3.27
N LEU A 235 31.00 -16.00 2.56
CA LEU A 235 30.24 -16.06 1.29
C LEU A 235 31.03 -16.69 0.16
N GLN A 236 32.33 -16.46 0.11
CA GLN A 236 33.23 -17.12 -0.85
C GLN A 236 33.25 -18.64 -0.64
N GLU A 237 33.40 -19.10 0.59
CA GLU A 237 33.33 -20.51 0.95
C GLU A 237 31.97 -21.12 0.57
N ARG A 238 30.87 -20.46 0.89
CA ARG A 238 29.52 -20.92 0.50
C ARG A 238 29.31 -20.98 -1.00
N TRP A 239 29.89 -20.04 -1.75
CA TRP A 239 29.87 -20.06 -3.20
C TRP A 239 30.65 -21.24 -3.75
N ALA A 240 31.88 -21.48 -3.27
CA ALA A 240 32.67 -22.63 -3.66
C ALA A 240 31.92 -23.95 -3.40
N GLU A 241 31.34 -24.11 -2.20
CA GLU A 241 30.50 -25.27 -1.85
C GLU A 241 29.29 -25.44 -2.76
N LEU A 242 28.68 -24.33 -3.21
CA LEU A 242 27.54 -24.35 -4.15
C LEU A 242 27.98 -24.90 -5.51
N ILE A 243 29.14 -24.50 -5.99
CA ILE A 243 29.64 -24.85 -7.31
C ILE A 243 30.19 -26.27 -7.33
N GLU A 244 30.96 -26.69 -6.32
CA GLU A 244 31.60 -28.00 -6.23
C GLU A 244 30.64 -29.17 -5.96
N GLY A 245 29.49 -28.89 -5.39
CA GLY A 245 28.50 -29.92 -5.06
C GLY A 245 27.91 -30.60 -6.29
N THR A 246 28.00 -31.92 -6.35
CA THR A 246 27.55 -32.73 -7.51
C THR A 246 26.10 -33.24 -7.39
N ASP A 247 25.62 -33.46 -6.18
CA ASP A 247 24.24 -33.91 -5.92
C ASP A 247 23.26 -32.73 -5.85
N LEU A 248 22.35 -32.67 -6.83
CA LEU A 248 21.37 -31.61 -6.96
C LEU A 248 20.38 -31.52 -5.77
N LYS A 249 20.05 -32.67 -5.17
CA LYS A 249 19.11 -32.70 -4.02
C LYS A 249 19.79 -32.16 -2.78
N VAL A 250 20.99 -32.62 -2.48
CA VAL A 250 21.79 -32.12 -1.36
C VAL A 250 22.05 -30.64 -1.50
N ARG A 251 22.33 -30.18 -2.71
CA ARG A 251 22.53 -28.77 -3.02
C ARG A 251 21.28 -27.95 -2.76
N ALA A 252 20.10 -28.41 -3.26
CA ALA A 252 18.83 -27.72 -3.07
C ALA A 252 18.44 -27.61 -1.58
N GLU A 253 18.62 -28.68 -0.80
CA GLU A 253 18.37 -28.68 0.64
C GLU A 253 19.33 -27.73 1.39
N ARG A 254 20.63 -27.79 1.07
CA ARG A 254 21.65 -26.97 1.73
C ARG A 254 21.43 -25.48 1.46
N PHE A 255 21.10 -25.12 0.25
CA PHE A 255 20.86 -23.73 -0.17
C PHE A 255 19.41 -23.29 -0.07
N LYS A 256 18.53 -24.10 0.52
CA LYS A 256 17.13 -23.80 0.84
C LYS A 256 16.37 -23.22 -0.36
N GLU A 257 16.32 -23.99 -1.46
CA GLU A 257 15.50 -23.63 -2.60
C GLU A 257 14.02 -23.51 -2.24
N THR A 258 13.33 -22.62 -2.94
CA THR A 258 11.89 -22.45 -2.82
C THR A 258 11.28 -22.44 -4.22
N ASP A 259 9.95 -22.60 -4.33
CA ASP A 259 9.23 -22.56 -5.61
C ASP A 259 9.47 -21.29 -6.43
N SER A 260 9.78 -20.19 -5.76
CA SER A 260 10.00 -18.88 -6.39
C SER A 260 11.47 -18.56 -6.65
N ILE A 261 12.40 -19.30 -6.02
CA ILE A 261 13.85 -19.03 -6.11
C ILE A 261 14.61 -20.34 -6.01
N GLY A 262 15.45 -20.58 -6.96
CA GLY A 262 16.28 -21.75 -6.97
C GLY A 262 17.53 -21.58 -7.83
N ILE A 263 18.54 -22.37 -7.52
CA ILE A 263 19.73 -22.52 -8.35
C ILE A 263 19.42 -23.23 -9.69
N ALA A 264 18.22 -23.80 -9.80
CA ALA A 264 17.69 -24.42 -11.01
C ALA A 264 16.94 -23.45 -11.94
N ARG A 265 16.95 -22.15 -11.64
CA ARG A 265 16.27 -21.13 -12.46
C ARG A 265 17.26 -20.06 -12.93
N GLY A 266 17.15 -19.72 -14.22
CA GLY A 266 17.82 -18.55 -14.77
C GLY A 266 17.12 -17.26 -14.37
N LYS A 267 17.86 -16.19 -14.27
CA LYS A 267 17.37 -14.83 -14.08
C LYS A 267 18.43 -13.85 -14.57
N ASP A 268 18.05 -12.96 -15.48
CA ASP A 268 18.95 -11.97 -16.04
C ASP A 268 19.60 -11.09 -14.96
N PRO A 269 20.79 -10.51 -15.23
CA PRO A 269 21.35 -9.45 -14.41
C PRO A 269 20.35 -8.32 -14.20
N LEU A 270 20.52 -7.53 -13.14
CA LEU A 270 19.71 -6.34 -12.95
C LEU A 270 20.07 -5.30 -14.01
N SER A 271 19.07 -4.82 -14.74
CA SER A 271 19.28 -3.79 -15.75
C SER A 271 19.82 -2.51 -15.09
N GLY A 272 20.85 -1.90 -15.67
CA GLY A 272 21.45 -0.67 -15.16
C GLY A 272 22.33 -0.85 -13.91
N VAL A 273 22.54 -2.08 -13.42
CA VAL A 273 23.28 -2.34 -12.16
C VAL A 273 24.44 -3.32 -12.40
N ASP A 274 25.60 -2.79 -12.69
CA ASP A 274 26.81 -3.59 -12.99
C ASP A 274 27.28 -4.47 -11.81
N THR A 275 26.83 -4.16 -10.59
CA THR A 275 27.20 -4.91 -9.39
C THR A 275 26.60 -6.31 -9.39
N PHE A 276 25.44 -6.52 -10.03
CA PHE A 276 24.73 -7.79 -10.02
C PHE A 276 25.00 -8.66 -11.22
N GLN A 277 25.37 -9.88 -10.94
CA GLN A 277 25.43 -10.95 -11.93
C GLN A 277 24.05 -11.58 -12.14
N GLY A 278 23.95 -12.40 -13.16
CA GLY A 278 22.77 -13.17 -13.49
C GLY A 278 22.95 -13.84 -14.85
N SER A 279 22.04 -14.73 -15.19
CA SER A 279 22.01 -15.38 -16.50
C SER A 279 20.62 -15.98 -16.74
N LYS A 280 20.14 -15.98 -17.97
CA LYS A 280 18.96 -16.77 -18.38
C LYS A 280 19.14 -18.24 -18.11
N GLU A 281 20.38 -18.71 -18.09
CA GLU A 281 20.77 -20.07 -17.73
C GLU A 281 20.83 -20.21 -16.20
N SER A 282 20.33 -21.31 -15.69
CA SER A 282 20.40 -21.62 -14.26
C SER A 282 21.84 -21.95 -13.82
N LEU A 283 22.12 -21.80 -12.52
CA LEU A 283 23.43 -22.25 -11.98
C LEU A 283 23.62 -23.75 -12.15
N ASN A 284 22.57 -24.57 -11.98
CA ASN A 284 22.65 -26.01 -12.18
C ASN A 284 22.99 -26.37 -13.62
N ASP A 285 22.42 -25.69 -14.62
CA ASP A 285 22.70 -25.96 -16.01
C ASP A 285 24.14 -25.55 -16.39
N GLN A 286 24.63 -24.44 -15.86
CA GLN A 286 26.02 -24.01 -16.07
C GLN A 286 27.01 -25.01 -15.48
N ILE A 287 26.79 -25.45 -14.25
CA ILE A 287 27.63 -26.44 -13.58
C ILE A 287 27.61 -27.79 -14.33
N ALA A 288 26.43 -28.23 -14.78
CA ALA A 288 26.30 -29.49 -15.53
C ALA A 288 27.06 -29.50 -16.87
N ARG A 289 27.32 -28.30 -17.44
CA ARG A 289 28.15 -28.13 -18.66
C ARG A 289 29.60 -27.84 -18.35
N GLU A 290 30.04 -27.99 -17.13
CA GLU A 290 31.37 -27.64 -16.66
C GLU A 290 31.74 -26.15 -16.88
N LEU A 291 30.73 -25.30 -17.06
CA LEU A 291 30.87 -23.86 -17.09
C LEU A 291 30.80 -23.33 -15.65
N ILE A 292 31.96 -23.31 -14.99
CA ILE A 292 32.04 -22.81 -13.61
C ILE A 292 31.78 -21.30 -13.62
N PRO A 293 30.65 -20.85 -13.06
CA PRO A 293 30.34 -19.42 -13.01
C PRO A 293 31.35 -18.71 -12.10
N ASP A 294 31.76 -17.51 -12.52
CA ASP A 294 32.55 -16.63 -11.64
C ASP A 294 31.82 -16.37 -10.35
N ALA A 295 32.57 -16.19 -9.26
CA ALA A 295 32.01 -15.81 -7.99
C ALA A 295 31.29 -14.43 -8.11
N PRO A 296 30.07 -14.30 -7.64
CA PRO A 296 29.37 -13.01 -7.65
C PRO A 296 30.11 -11.96 -6.83
N ASN A 297 29.92 -10.70 -7.19
CA ASN A 297 30.35 -9.63 -6.31
C ASN A 297 29.72 -9.80 -4.92
N ILE A 298 30.50 -9.47 -3.91
CA ILE A 298 30.05 -9.48 -2.51
C ILE A 298 29.95 -8.04 -2.05
N VAL A 299 28.78 -7.63 -1.64
CA VAL A 299 28.52 -6.23 -1.29
C VAL A 299 27.92 -6.09 0.11
N PRO A 300 28.29 -5.02 0.86
CA PRO A 300 27.71 -4.76 2.16
C PRO A 300 26.27 -4.28 2.02
N VAL A 301 25.40 -4.74 2.93
CA VAL A 301 23.99 -4.38 3.02
C VAL A 301 23.57 -4.17 4.47
N GLY A 302 22.55 -3.36 4.69
CA GLY A 302 21.88 -3.24 5.98
C GLY A 302 21.00 -4.48 6.19
N TYR A 303 21.26 -5.20 7.28
CA TYR A 303 20.55 -6.43 7.62
C TYR A 303 19.56 -6.19 8.77
N ARG A 304 18.82 -7.22 9.15
CA ARG A 304 17.84 -7.20 10.25
C ARG A 304 18.43 -6.66 11.55
N SER A 305 17.60 -6.11 12.41
CA SER A 305 18.00 -5.56 13.71
C SER A 305 19.12 -4.52 13.62
N PHE A 306 19.14 -3.74 12.53
CA PHE A 306 20.15 -2.70 12.26
C PHE A 306 21.58 -3.23 12.13
N ASP A 307 21.73 -4.54 11.87
CA ASP A 307 23.02 -5.20 11.63
C ASP A 307 23.54 -4.90 10.22
N ARG A 308 24.80 -5.12 10.02
CA ARG A 308 25.51 -4.99 8.76
C ARG A 308 26.04 -6.35 8.33
N GLN A 309 25.66 -6.79 7.15
CA GLN A 309 26.18 -8.03 6.55
C GLN A 309 26.57 -7.83 5.11
N TYR A 310 27.14 -8.85 4.52
CA TYR A 310 27.43 -8.94 3.11
C TYR A 310 26.42 -9.84 2.40
N ILE A 311 26.18 -9.59 1.11
CA ILE A 311 25.30 -10.38 0.25
C ILE A 311 26.01 -10.80 -1.05
N LEU A 312 25.70 -11.99 -1.54
CA LEU A 312 26.08 -12.43 -2.88
C LEU A 312 25.21 -11.70 -3.93
N ALA A 313 25.83 -10.90 -4.77
CA ALA A 313 25.15 -10.06 -5.74
C ALA A 313 24.84 -10.81 -7.05
N ASP A 314 24.00 -11.82 -6.97
CA ASP A 314 23.48 -12.56 -8.12
C ASP A 314 21.95 -12.58 -8.10
N SER A 315 21.34 -12.13 -9.20
CA SER A 315 19.89 -12.01 -9.31
C SER A 315 19.16 -13.36 -9.15
N ARG A 316 19.81 -14.48 -9.54
CA ARG A 316 19.25 -15.83 -9.40
C ARG A 316 19.09 -16.27 -7.94
N LEU A 317 19.85 -15.67 -7.03
CA LEU A 317 19.86 -15.99 -5.60
C LEU A 317 18.84 -15.16 -4.80
N LEU A 318 18.17 -14.19 -5.43
CA LEU A 318 17.29 -13.26 -4.76
C LEU A 318 15.84 -13.33 -5.27
N HIS A 319 14.89 -13.41 -4.35
CA HIS A 319 13.47 -13.35 -4.71
C HIS A 319 13.08 -11.98 -5.26
N ARG A 320 13.41 -10.91 -4.52
CA ARG A 320 13.25 -9.52 -4.95
C ARG A 320 14.57 -8.81 -4.72
N ALA A 321 15.23 -8.49 -5.80
CA ALA A 321 16.50 -7.78 -5.76
C ALA A 321 16.33 -6.27 -5.61
N SER A 322 15.14 -5.71 -5.97
CA SER A 322 14.84 -4.27 -5.99
C SER A 322 15.83 -3.49 -6.87
N PRO A 323 15.82 -3.70 -8.21
CA PRO A 323 16.80 -3.09 -9.12
C PRO A 323 16.91 -1.58 -8.96
N ASP A 324 15.79 -0.88 -8.95
CA ASP A 324 15.72 0.58 -8.80
C ASP A 324 16.48 1.08 -7.55
N LEU A 325 16.45 0.29 -6.45
CA LEU A 325 17.17 0.63 -5.23
C LEU A 325 18.71 0.52 -5.42
N TRP A 326 19.16 -0.42 -6.23
CA TRP A 326 20.59 -0.59 -6.54
C TRP A 326 21.10 0.45 -7.54
N GLU A 327 20.27 0.92 -8.47
CA GLU A 327 20.60 2.03 -9.38
C GLU A 327 20.91 3.32 -8.62
N HIS A 328 20.22 3.55 -7.48
CA HIS A 328 20.44 4.73 -6.62
C HIS A 328 21.61 4.56 -5.65
N ARG A 329 22.33 3.44 -5.71
CA ARG A 329 23.51 3.21 -4.87
C ARG A 329 24.73 3.95 -5.42
N VAL A 330 24.91 5.18 -4.99
CA VAL A 330 26.06 6.01 -5.30
C VAL A 330 26.87 6.31 -4.03
N PRO A 331 28.16 6.67 -4.15
CA PRO A 331 28.94 7.16 -3.01
C PRO A 331 28.17 8.28 -2.27
N GLU A 332 28.21 8.26 -0.95
CA GLU A 332 27.53 9.24 -0.05
C GLU A 332 26.01 9.17 -0.05
N GLN A 333 25.36 8.23 -0.77
CA GLN A 333 23.93 8.04 -0.68
C GLN A 333 23.52 7.61 0.73
N ILE A 334 22.46 8.23 1.24
CA ILE A 334 21.80 7.85 2.49
C ILE A 334 20.37 7.44 2.16
N PHE A 335 19.98 6.26 2.63
CA PHE A 335 18.62 5.76 2.53
C PHE A 335 17.85 6.04 3.82
N ILE A 336 16.63 6.53 3.71
CA ILE A 336 15.67 6.57 4.81
C ILE A 336 14.97 5.22 4.82
N VAL A 337 15.13 4.47 5.89
CA VAL A 337 14.53 3.14 6.05
C VAL A 337 13.39 3.24 7.04
N GLU A 338 12.18 2.99 6.57
CA GLU A 338 10.97 3.03 7.38
C GLU A 338 10.23 1.68 7.38
N GLN A 339 9.39 1.47 8.36
CA GLN A 339 8.51 0.32 8.41
C GLN A 339 7.04 0.74 8.21
N ASN A 340 6.50 0.50 7.03
CA ASN A 340 5.13 0.88 6.70
C ASN A 340 4.07 -0.22 6.93
N ALA A 341 4.48 -1.48 7.07
CA ALA A 341 3.56 -2.61 7.16
C ALA A 341 3.18 -3.01 8.59
N HIS A 342 4.07 -2.80 9.54
CA HIS A 342 3.89 -3.15 10.95
C HIS A 342 4.53 -2.05 11.79
N TYR A 343 3.71 -1.24 12.42
CA TYR A 343 4.23 -0.21 13.32
C TYR A 343 5.04 -0.87 14.45
N PRO A 344 6.26 -0.40 14.72
CA PRO A 344 7.02 -0.89 15.85
C PRO A 344 6.23 -0.60 17.13
N LYS A 345 6.12 -1.59 18.01
CA LYS A 345 5.46 -1.41 19.30
C LYS A 345 6.24 -0.51 20.24
N ALA A 346 7.54 -0.43 20.04
CA ALA A 346 8.47 0.41 20.74
C ALA A 346 9.71 0.64 19.86
N GLY A 347 10.43 1.71 20.12
CA GLY A 347 11.66 2.04 19.39
C GLY A 347 11.43 2.97 18.20
N THR A 348 12.45 3.07 17.37
CA THR A 348 12.51 3.99 16.24
C THR A 348 11.65 3.51 15.08
N GLY A 349 10.80 4.38 14.54
CA GLY A 349 9.96 4.08 13.36
C GLY A 349 10.71 4.16 12.03
N LEU A 350 11.86 4.82 12.02
CA LEU A 350 12.75 4.97 10.87
C LEU A 350 14.21 5.08 11.32
N TYR A 351 15.14 4.81 10.40
CA TYR A 351 16.56 5.11 10.57
C TYR A 351 17.21 5.48 9.25
N PHE A 352 18.40 6.06 9.31
CA PHE A 352 19.23 6.38 8.16
C PHE A 352 20.32 5.35 7.98
N SER A 353 20.54 4.93 6.72
CA SER A 353 21.57 3.95 6.38
C SER A 353 22.30 4.34 5.11
N PRO A 354 23.64 4.25 5.08
CA PRO A 354 24.41 4.33 3.84
C PRO A 354 24.37 3.00 3.05
N LEU A 355 23.75 1.96 3.62
CA LEU A 355 23.68 0.62 3.05
C LEU A 355 22.26 0.36 2.55
N ILE A 356 22.16 -0.33 1.43
CA ILE A 356 20.88 -0.82 0.90
C ILE A 356 20.26 -1.77 1.93
N PRO A 357 19.01 -1.52 2.37
CA PRO A 357 18.39 -2.29 3.43
C PRO A 357 17.81 -3.62 2.95
N ASP A 358 17.86 -4.64 3.79
CA ASP A 358 17.00 -5.82 3.71
C ASP A 358 15.53 -5.43 3.94
N MET A 359 14.59 -6.08 3.26
CA MET A 359 13.15 -5.82 3.43
C MET A 359 12.65 -6.05 4.86
N ASP A 360 13.33 -6.90 5.60
CA ASP A 360 13.00 -7.26 6.98
C ASP A 360 13.90 -6.53 8.00
N ALA A 361 14.45 -5.35 7.66
CA ALA A 361 15.41 -4.59 8.47
C ALA A 361 14.96 -4.34 9.93
N PHE A 362 13.66 -4.19 10.16
CA PHE A 362 13.06 -4.00 11.50
C PHE A 362 12.68 -5.31 12.21
N LYS A 363 12.91 -6.46 11.60
CA LYS A 363 12.66 -7.75 12.23
C LYS A 363 13.92 -8.23 12.93
N GLY A 364 13.82 -8.46 14.22
CA GLY A 364 14.86 -9.05 15.05
C GLY A 364 14.33 -10.19 15.87
#